data_16cd66d737d2925c914884aa9ec21d31
#
_entry.id   16cd66d737d2925c914884aa9ec21d31
#
_cell.length_a   1.000
_cell.length_b   1.000
_cell.length_c   1.000
_cell.angle_alpha   90.00
_cell.angle_beta   90.00
_cell.angle_gamma   90.00
#
_symmetry.space_group_name_H-M   'P 1'
#
loop_
_entity.id
_entity.type
_entity.pdbx_description
1 polymer ?
#
loop_
_entity_poly.entity_id
_entity_poly.type
_entity_poly.pdbx_seq_one_letter_code
_entity_poly.pdbx_strand_id
1 'polypeptide(L)'
;MEKPWRLWGSVERCALALASWSWGACRISLLALILTFHLYGGFFLLALILASVAGILYKFQDVLLYFPDQPSSSRLYVPLPIGIPHENVYIHTKDGVRLNLILLRYTGGDSLGNPGIAPGNASNPCSTAPPTILYFHGNAGNIGHRVPNALLMLVNLKANVVLVDYRGYGKSEGEPSEDGLYLDAQATLDYVMTRPDLDKTKVMLFGRSLGGAVAVRLASANPHRVAAIVVENTFLSIPHMAATLFSFLPMRLLPLLCYRNQFLSYRQVALCRMPSLFVSGLSDQLIPPVMMKQLYELSPARTKRLAIFPEGTHNDTWQCQGYFAALEQFVKDLMKSHAHEESIQSTASVTII
;
A
#
# COMPACT_ATOMS: atom_id res chain seq x y z
N MET A 1 -75.90 68.24 -22.68
CA MET A 1 -75.38 67.76 -21.40
C MET A 1 -75.28 66.24 -21.49
N GLU A 2 -74.07 65.73 -21.73
CA GLU A 2 -73.81 64.26 -21.70
C GLU A 2 -73.91 63.78 -20.27
N LYS A 3 -74.64 62.68 -20.05
CA LYS A 3 -74.95 62.16 -18.71
C LYS A 3 -73.67 61.54 -18.07
N PRO A 4 -73.28 61.98 -16.86
CA PRO A 4 -72.01 61.58 -16.22
C PRO A 4 -71.83 60.07 -15.95
N TRP A 5 -72.92 59.29 -15.96
CA TRP A 5 -72.86 57.83 -15.68
C TRP A 5 -72.27 56.98 -16.82
N ARG A 6 -72.11 57.51 -18.04
CA ARG A 6 -71.43 56.81 -19.13
C ARG A 6 -69.91 56.75 -18.94
N LEU A 7 -69.28 57.70 -18.25
CA LEU A 7 -67.87 57.73 -17.93
C LEU A 7 -67.53 56.73 -16.82
N TRP A 8 -68.40 56.53 -15.85
CA TRP A 8 -68.14 55.54 -14.76
C TRP A 8 -68.12 54.13 -15.28
N GLY A 9 -68.92 53.69 -16.21
CA GLY A 9 -68.91 52.37 -16.79
C GLY A 9 -67.69 52.07 -17.66
N SER A 10 -66.96 53.09 -18.16
CA SER A 10 -65.69 52.93 -18.87
C SER A 10 -64.53 52.85 -17.88
N VAL A 11 -64.52 53.59 -16.79
CA VAL A 11 -63.51 53.53 -15.73
C VAL A 11 -63.58 52.21 -15.00
N GLU A 12 -64.80 51.71 -14.71
CA GLU A 12 -64.99 50.40 -14.06
C GLU A 12 -64.54 49.24 -14.95
N ARG A 13 -64.80 49.29 -16.26
CA ARG A 13 -64.30 48.31 -17.22
C ARG A 13 -62.80 48.36 -17.37
N CYS A 14 -62.19 49.54 -17.39
CA CYS A 14 -60.73 49.69 -17.40
C CYS A 14 -60.09 49.18 -16.10
N ALA A 15 -60.72 49.46 -14.93
CA ALA A 15 -60.27 48.98 -13.66
C ALA A 15 -60.36 47.45 -13.55
N LEU A 16 -61.43 46.82 -14.01
CA LEU A 16 -61.59 45.37 -14.07
C LEU A 16 -60.62 44.71 -15.07
N ALA A 17 -60.40 45.36 -16.22
CA ALA A 17 -59.42 44.87 -17.19
C ALA A 17 -57.97 44.92 -16.63
N LEU A 18 -57.60 46.03 -15.96
CA LEU A 18 -56.29 46.14 -15.28
C LEU A 18 -56.18 45.14 -14.13
N ALA A 19 -57.18 44.91 -13.33
CA ALA A 19 -57.20 43.93 -12.26
C ALA A 19 -57.10 42.52 -12.80
N SER A 20 -57.81 42.19 -13.90
CA SER A 20 -57.67 40.84 -14.53
C SER A 20 -56.35 40.64 -15.18
N TRP A 21 -55.75 41.67 -15.79
CA TRP A 21 -54.39 41.57 -16.37
C TRP A 21 -53.28 41.42 -15.29
N SER A 22 -53.39 42.22 -14.21
CA SER A 22 -52.43 42.08 -13.06
C SER A 22 -52.59 40.74 -12.37
N TRP A 23 -53.80 40.19 -12.24
CA TRP A 23 -54.06 38.86 -11.70
C TRP A 23 -53.51 37.74 -12.61
N GLY A 24 -53.68 37.93 -13.94
CA GLY A 24 -53.01 37.00 -14.92
C GLY A 24 -51.52 37.02 -14.85
N ALA A 25 -50.94 38.20 -14.81
CA ALA A 25 -49.46 38.36 -14.67
C ALA A 25 -48.94 37.75 -13.36
N CYS A 26 -49.66 37.93 -12.24
CA CYS A 26 -49.30 37.37 -10.94
C CYS A 26 -49.33 35.83 -10.96
N ARG A 27 -50.35 35.23 -11.61
CA ARG A 27 -50.42 33.76 -11.79
C ARG A 27 -49.28 33.21 -12.64
N ILE A 28 -48.96 33.88 -13.75
CA ILE A 28 -47.83 33.47 -14.62
C ILE A 28 -46.50 33.57 -13.87
N SER A 29 -46.28 34.65 -13.11
CA SER A 29 -45.08 34.83 -12.29
C SER A 29 -44.97 33.76 -11.20
N LEU A 30 -46.08 33.43 -10.54
CA LEU A 30 -46.09 32.36 -9.52
C LEU A 30 -45.82 31.00 -10.13
N LEU A 31 -46.41 30.67 -11.29
CA LEU A 31 -46.14 29.43 -12.01
C LEU A 31 -44.70 29.36 -12.47
N ALA A 32 -44.13 30.44 -12.98
CA ALA A 32 -42.74 30.54 -13.36
C ALA A 32 -41.80 30.33 -12.13
N LEU A 33 -42.14 30.93 -10.99
CA LEU A 33 -41.41 30.76 -9.74
C LEU A 33 -41.45 29.29 -9.25
N ILE A 34 -42.64 28.67 -9.27
CA ILE A 34 -42.81 27.26 -8.88
C ILE A 34 -42.04 26.34 -9.82
N LEU A 35 -42.10 26.58 -11.13
CA LEU A 35 -41.39 25.80 -12.12
C LEU A 35 -39.87 25.96 -11.96
N THR A 36 -39.40 27.20 -11.75
CA THR A 36 -38.00 27.50 -11.47
C THR A 36 -37.53 26.80 -10.19
N PHE A 37 -38.34 26.87 -9.12
CA PHE A 37 -38.02 26.16 -7.87
C PHE A 37 -37.96 24.65 -8.05
N HIS A 38 -38.87 24.04 -8.81
CA HIS A 38 -38.86 22.61 -9.08
C HIS A 38 -37.68 22.19 -9.95
N LEU A 39 -37.35 22.94 -11.00
CA LEU A 39 -36.24 22.64 -11.89
C LEU A 39 -34.88 22.83 -11.17
N TYR A 40 -34.65 23.99 -10.57
CA TYR A 40 -33.37 24.30 -9.92
C TYR A 40 -33.26 23.65 -8.53
N GLY A 41 -34.33 23.60 -7.75
CA GLY A 41 -34.35 22.95 -6.44
C GLY A 41 -34.10 21.43 -6.55
N GLY A 42 -34.73 20.78 -7.55
CA GLY A 42 -34.48 19.37 -7.87
C GLY A 42 -33.05 19.13 -8.31
N PHE A 43 -32.48 20.01 -9.13
CA PHE A 43 -31.07 19.92 -9.55
C PHE A 43 -30.11 20.13 -8.37
N PHE A 44 -30.37 21.11 -7.50
CA PHE A 44 -29.56 21.31 -6.28
C PHE A 44 -29.64 20.12 -5.33
N LEU A 45 -30.86 19.57 -5.14
CA LEU A 45 -31.03 18.37 -4.30
C LEU A 45 -30.27 17.17 -4.87
N LEU A 46 -30.37 16.95 -6.18
CA LEU A 46 -29.59 15.87 -6.85
C LEU A 46 -28.10 16.10 -6.70
N ALA A 47 -27.60 17.32 -6.93
CA ALA A 47 -26.19 17.63 -6.76
C ALA A 47 -25.71 17.41 -5.30
N LEU A 48 -26.53 17.75 -4.31
CA LEU A 48 -26.24 17.53 -2.89
C LEU A 48 -26.20 16.03 -2.56
N ILE A 49 -27.14 15.25 -3.08
CA ILE A 49 -27.17 13.80 -2.92
C ILE A 49 -25.91 13.18 -3.54
N LEU A 50 -25.57 13.55 -4.77
CA LEU A 50 -24.37 13.05 -5.45
C LEU A 50 -23.08 13.41 -4.69
N ALA A 51 -22.98 14.66 -4.21
CA ALA A 51 -21.86 15.10 -3.40
C ALA A 51 -21.76 14.33 -2.07
N SER A 52 -22.91 14.09 -1.43
CA SER A 52 -22.97 13.31 -0.18
C SER A 52 -22.56 11.85 -0.41
N VAL A 53 -23.07 11.22 -1.47
CA VAL A 53 -22.66 9.85 -1.85
C VAL A 53 -21.18 9.79 -2.18
N ALA A 54 -20.66 10.74 -2.95
CA ALA A 54 -19.23 10.82 -3.25
C ALA A 54 -18.39 11.01 -1.99
N GLY A 55 -18.82 11.87 -1.05
CA GLY A 55 -18.16 12.06 0.25
C GLY A 55 -18.15 10.80 1.12
N ILE A 56 -19.27 10.09 1.16
CA ILE A 56 -19.39 8.80 1.84
C ILE A 56 -18.43 7.78 1.22
N LEU A 57 -18.49 7.60 -0.10
CA LEU A 57 -17.60 6.66 -0.81
C LEU A 57 -16.13 7.02 -0.58
N TYR A 58 -15.76 8.31 -0.62
CA TYR A 58 -14.41 8.76 -0.34
C TYR A 58 -13.96 8.40 1.09
N LYS A 59 -14.82 8.63 2.08
CA LYS A 59 -14.52 8.34 3.49
C LYS A 59 -14.40 6.83 3.77
N PHE A 60 -15.20 6.01 3.09
CA PHE A 60 -15.24 4.55 3.30
C PHE A 60 -14.25 3.75 2.45
N GLN A 61 -13.39 4.40 1.65
CA GLN A 61 -12.37 3.69 0.85
C GLN A 61 -11.44 2.84 1.71
N ASP A 62 -11.11 3.29 2.91
CA ASP A 62 -10.22 2.53 3.82
C ASP A 62 -10.83 1.18 4.20
N VAL A 63 -12.14 1.12 4.45
CA VAL A 63 -12.87 -0.13 4.76
C VAL A 63 -12.88 -1.10 3.58
N LEU A 64 -12.83 -0.58 2.35
CA LEU A 64 -12.79 -1.40 1.13
C LEU A 64 -11.38 -1.91 0.82
N LEU A 65 -10.36 -1.29 1.39
CA LEU A 65 -8.96 -1.63 1.09
C LEU A 65 -8.30 -2.41 2.21
N TYR A 66 -8.55 -2.09 3.48
CA TYR A 66 -7.85 -2.67 4.61
C TYR A 66 -8.73 -3.67 5.36
N PHE A 67 -8.24 -4.88 5.53
CA PHE A 67 -8.97 -6.00 6.16
C PHE A 67 -8.21 -6.60 7.36
N PRO A 68 -7.98 -5.83 8.43
CA PRO A 68 -7.20 -6.29 9.59
C PRO A 68 -7.86 -7.49 10.30
N ASP A 69 -9.19 -7.62 10.21
CA ASP A 69 -9.99 -8.66 10.87
C ASP A 69 -10.30 -9.86 9.94
N GLN A 70 -9.69 -9.95 8.76
CA GLN A 70 -9.87 -11.05 7.83
C GLN A 70 -8.61 -11.92 7.73
N PRO A 71 -8.71 -13.25 7.78
CA PRO A 71 -9.89 -14.04 8.15
C PRO A 71 -10.39 -13.72 9.56
N SER A 72 -11.58 -14.12 9.94
CA SER A 72 -12.19 -13.81 11.26
C SER A 72 -11.32 -14.20 12.46
N SER A 73 -10.38 -15.13 12.28
CA SER A 73 -9.37 -15.53 13.27
C SER A 73 -8.14 -14.60 13.30
N SER A 74 -8.10 -13.55 12.49
CA SER A 74 -6.88 -12.74 12.31
C SER A 74 -6.42 -12.00 13.56
N ARG A 75 -7.33 -11.68 14.49
CA ARG A 75 -6.98 -11.11 15.79
C ARG A 75 -6.50 -12.14 16.80
N LEU A 76 -6.63 -13.44 16.49
CA LEU A 76 -6.12 -14.47 17.38
C LEU A 76 -4.60 -14.51 17.28
N TYR A 77 -3.96 -14.59 18.43
CA TYR A 77 -2.52 -14.80 18.49
C TYR A 77 -2.17 -16.16 17.84
N VAL A 78 -1.33 -16.11 16.80
CA VAL A 78 -0.73 -17.30 16.24
C VAL A 78 0.62 -17.50 16.94
N PRO A 79 0.76 -18.54 17.77
CA PRO A 79 2.01 -18.76 18.50
C PRO A 79 3.14 -19.03 17.50
N LEU A 80 4.32 -18.44 17.78
CA LEU A 80 5.52 -18.73 17.04
C LEU A 80 6.00 -20.17 17.35
N PRO A 81 6.60 -20.87 16.39
CA PRO A 81 7.14 -22.18 16.61
C PRO A 81 8.17 -22.17 17.76
N ILE A 82 8.04 -23.13 18.67
CA ILE A 82 9.00 -23.31 19.78
C ILE A 82 10.37 -23.66 19.20
N GLY A 83 11.42 -23.09 19.77
CA GLY A 83 12.81 -23.37 19.37
C GLY A 83 13.41 -22.46 18.30
N ILE A 84 12.63 -21.51 17.77
CA ILE A 84 13.14 -20.50 16.85
C ILE A 84 13.44 -19.21 17.61
N PRO A 85 14.70 -18.72 17.61
CA PRO A 85 15.05 -17.47 18.26
C PRO A 85 14.30 -16.31 17.62
N HIS A 86 13.53 -15.61 18.43
CA HIS A 86 12.77 -14.44 17.98
C HIS A 86 12.65 -13.39 19.09
N GLU A 87 12.42 -12.16 18.67
CA GLU A 87 12.14 -11.03 19.55
C GLU A 87 10.78 -10.45 19.17
N ASN A 88 9.89 -10.26 20.14
CA ASN A 88 8.67 -9.49 19.97
C ASN A 88 8.91 -8.07 20.45
N VAL A 89 8.82 -7.09 19.58
CA VAL A 89 9.26 -5.72 19.81
C VAL A 89 8.10 -4.76 19.55
N TYR A 90 8.01 -3.71 20.36
CA TYR A 90 7.12 -2.59 20.10
C TYR A 90 7.96 -1.34 19.82
N ILE A 91 7.62 -0.67 18.71
CA ILE A 91 8.23 0.60 18.32
C ILE A 91 7.16 1.68 18.20
N HIS A 92 7.56 2.94 18.16
CA HIS A 92 6.67 4.06 17.92
C HIS A 92 7.02 4.73 16.58
N THR A 93 5.99 5.04 15.83
CA THR A 93 6.11 5.85 14.61
C THR A 93 6.33 7.32 14.96
N LYS A 94 6.70 8.14 13.98
CA LYS A 94 6.90 9.58 14.16
C LYS A 94 5.64 10.31 14.65
N ASP A 95 4.46 9.80 14.31
CA ASP A 95 3.15 10.31 14.75
C ASP A 95 2.62 9.61 16.02
N GLY A 96 3.48 8.85 16.72
CA GLY A 96 3.22 8.29 18.04
C GLY A 96 2.45 6.97 18.07
N VAL A 97 2.15 6.36 16.92
CA VAL A 97 1.44 5.07 16.87
C VAL A 97 2.38 3.94 17.27
N ARG A 98 1.92 3.07 18.18
CA ARG A 98 2.68 1.90 18.64
C ARG A 98 2.47 0.73 17.69
N LEU A 99 3.58 0.20 17.14
CA LEU A 99 3.60 -0.95 16.23
C LEU A 99 4.20 -2.18 16.90
N ASN A 100 3.65 -3.34 16.54
CA ASN A 100 4.21 -4.63 16.92
C ASN A 100 5.06 -5.20 15.79
N LEU A 101 6.27 -5.62 16.10
CA LEU A 101 7.20 -6.28 15.21
C LEU A 101 7.63 -7.62 15.81
N ILE A 102 7.94 -8.57 14.92
CA ILE A 102 8.61 -9.80 15.30
C ILE A 102 9.90 -9.90 14.47
N LEU A 103 11.05 -9.97 15.17
CA LEU A 103 12.35 -10.24 14.56
C LEU A 103 12.67 -11.73 14.74
N LEU A 104 12.67 -12.46 13.65
CA LEU A 104 13.17 -13.83 13.56
C LEU A 104 14.66 -13.80 13.27
N ARG A 105 15.46 -14.51 14.09
CA ARG A 105 16.91 -14.50 13.98
C ARG A 105 17.44 -15.76 13.32
N TYR A 106 18.28 -15.58 12.32
CA TYR A 106 19.08 -16.67 11.75
C TYR A 106 20.35 -16.90 12.59
N THR A 107 20.49 -18.08 13.17
CA THR A 107 21.58 -18.44 14.08
C THR A 107 22.65 -19.37 13.47
N GLY A 108 22.56 -19.66 12.17
CA GLY A 108 23.59 -20.44 11.47
C GLY A 108 23.57 -21.94 11.74
N GLY A 109 22.62 -22.46 12.53
CA GLY A 109 22.49 -23.90 12.81
C GLY A 109 21.70 -24.66 11.75
N ASP A 110 21.97 -25.97 11.63
CA ASP A 110 21.12 -26.88 10.85
C ASP A 110 19.72 -26.91 11.46
N SER A 111 18.76 -26.77 10.61
CA SER A 111 17.39 -26.25 10.85
C SER A 111 16.46 -27.09 11.73
N LEU A 112 16.90 -27.92 12.66
CA LEU A 112 16.04 -28.63 13.61
C LEU A 112 16.86 -29.12 14.83
N GLY A 113 17.21 -28.21 15.72
CA GLY A 113 17.46 -28.61 17.11
C GLY A 113 18.91 -28.66 17.62
N ASN A 114 19.90 -28.24 16.86
CA ASN A 114 21.22 -27.97 17.44
C ASN A 114 21.48 -26.47 17.45
N PRO A 115 21.63 -25.84 18.63
CA PRO A 115 22.04 -24.45 18.67
C PRO A 115 23.45 -24.39 18.06
N GLY A 116 23.51 -23.92 16.81
CA GLY A 116 24.78 -23.60 16.17
C GLY A 116 25.55 -22.67 17.09
N ILE A 117 26.85 -22.94 17.27
CA ILE A 117 27.79 -22.18 18.09
C ILE A 117 27.50 -20.69 17.92
N ALA A 118 27.29 -20.00 19.03
CA ALA A 118 27.19 -18.53 19.08
C ALA A 118 28.34 -17.95 18.22
N PRO A 119 28.11 -16.85 17.47
CA PRO A 119 29.13 -16.29 16.60
C PRO A 119 30.42 -16.07 17.42
N GLY A 120 31.43 -16.77 17.00
CA GLY A 120 32.75 -16.74 17.66
C GLY A 120 33.27 -15.30 17.70
N ASN A 121 34.02 -15.00 18.74
CA ASN A 121 34.75 -13.78 19.07
C ASN A 121 34.91 -12.78 17.90
N ALA A 122 34.25 -11.66 18.04
CA ALA A 122 34.25 -10.53 17.13
C ALA A 122 35.64 -9.89 17.00
N SER A 123 36.41 -10.33 16.02
CA SER A 123 37.51 -9.52 15.49
C SER A 123 37.19 -8.83 14.16
N ASN A 124 36.06 -9.17 13.53
CA ASN A 124 35.45 -8.41 12.42
C ASN A 124 33.91 -8.64 12.36
N PRO A 125 33.09 -7.88 13.09
CA PRO A 125 31.67 -8.15 13.24
C PRO A 125 30.84 -7.90 11.98
N CYS A 126 31.36 -7.25 10.95
CA CYS A 126 30.52 -6.75 9.83
C CYS A 126 30.43 -7.70 8.61
N SER A 127 31.48 -8.51 8.30
CA SER A 127 31.50 -9.26 7.03
C SER A 127 30.71 -10.59 7.04
N THR A 128 30.38 -11.12 8.21
CA THR A 128 29.72 -12.44 8.37
C THR A 128 28.26 -12.37 8.82
N ALA A 129 27.74 -11.19 9.19
CA ALA A 129 26.39 -11.05 9.65
C ALA A 129 25.36 -11.33 8.52
N PRO A 130 24.29 -12.09 8.82
CA PRO A 130 23.26 -12.41 7.83
C PRO A 130 22.53 -11.15 7.37
N PRO A 131 22.00 -11.12 6.11
CA PRO A 131 21.14 -10.04 5.67
C PRO A 131 19.85 -10.01 6.48
N THR A 132 19.17 -8.85 6.49
CA THR A 132 17.90 -8.65 7.20
C THR A 132 16.81 -8.28 6.21
N ILE A 133 15.72 -9.02 6.22
CA ILE A 133 14.55 -8.81 5.37
C ILE A 133 13.45 -8.12 6.19
N LEU A 134 13.02 -6.94 5.78
CA LEU A 134 11.81 -6.31 6.29
C LEU A 134 10.62 -6.82 5.49
N TYR A 135 9.70 -7.52 6.15
CA TYR A 135 8.56 -8.18 5.52
C TYR A 135 7.31 -7.34 5.67
N PHE A 136 6.81 -6.80 4.57
CA PHE A 136 5.56 -6.04 4.46
C PHE A 136 4.46 -6.92 3.89
N HIS A 137 3.45 -7.21 4.72
CA HIS A 137 2.37 -8.14 4.36
C HIS A 137 1.27 -7.49 3.50
N GLY A 138 0.37 -8.31 2.96
CA GLY A 138 -0.79 -7.86 2.19
C GLY A 138 -1.88 -7.22 3.06
N ASN A 139 -2.99 -6.84 2.43
CA ASN A 139 -4.06 -6.06 3.04
C ASN A 139 -4.94 -6.80 4.07
N ALA A 140 -4.78 -8.11 4.23
CA ALA A 140 -5.58 -8.91 5.16
C ALA A 140 -4.70 -9.66 6.16
N GLY A 141 -5.24 -9.92 7.34
CA GLY A 141 -4.59 -10.68 8.41
C GLY A 141 -3.48 -9.90 9.12
N ASN A 142 -2.61 -10.61 9.81
CA ASN A 142 -1.51 -10.06 10.61
C ASN A 142 -0.23 -10.87 10.42
N ILE A 143 0.83 -10.48 11.11
CA ILE A 143 2.14 -11.16 11.03
C ILE A 143 2.07 -12.64 11.41
N GLY A 144 1.16 -13.05 12.29
CA GLY A 144 1.00 -14.45 12.65
C GLY A 144 0.70 -15.36 11.46
N HIS A 145 -0.11 -14.89 10.51
CA HIS A 145 -0.40 -15.61 9.26
C HIS A 145 0.79 -15.67 8.30
N ARG A 146 1.81 -14.84 8.53
CA ARG A 146 3.03 -14.76 7.67
C ARG A 146 4.19 -15.57 8.21
N VAL A 147 4.12 -15.98 9.47
CA VAL A 147 5.18 -16.75 10.14
C VAL A 147 5.61 -17.98 9.32
N PRO A 148 4.72 -18.82 8.76
CA PRO A 148 5.17 -19.98 7.98
C PRO A 148 6.06 -19.59 6.78
N ASN A 149 5.66 -18.58 6.02
CA ASN A 149 6.46 -18.09 4.90
C ASN A 149 7.77 -17.42 5.36
N ALA A 150 7.71 -16.61 6.43
CA ALA A 150 8.88 -15.97 7.00
C ALA A 150 9.92 -16.96 7.55
N LEU A 151 9.48 -18.08 8.12
CA LEU A 151 10.38 -19.16 8.57
C LEU A 151 11.08 -19.83 7.40
N LEU A 152 10.38 -20.07 6.30
CA LEU A 152 11.01 -20.59 5.10
C LEU A 152 12.02 -19.58 4.49
N MET A 153 11.71 -18.28 4.55
CA MET A 153 12.69 -17.24 4.16
C MET A 153 13.91 -17.26 5.07
N LEU A 154 13.72 -17.30 6.38
CA LEU A 154 14.81 -17.35 7.35
C LEU A 154 15.78 -18.50 7.04
N VAL A 155 15.23 -19.70 6.78
CA VAL A 155 16.05 -20.91 6.55
C VAL A 155 16.67 -20.92 5.17
N ASN A 156 15.87 -20.73 4.11
CA ASN A 156 16.37 -20.85 2.72
C ASN A 156 17.28 -19.71 2.32
N LEU A 157 17.01 -18.49 2.82
CA LEU A 157 17.82 -17.31 2.46
C LEU A 157 18.92 -17.02 3.46
N LYS A 158 18.98 -17.77 4.56
CA LYS A 158 19.93 -17.55 5.67
C LYS A 158 19.92 -16.09 6.13
N ALA A 159 18.72 -15.54 6.34
CA ALA A 159 18.49 -14.13 6.60
C ALA A 159 17.65 -13.94 7.86
N ASN A 160 17.89 -12.87 8.63
CA ASN A 160 16.94 -12.40 9.62
C ASN A 160 15.68 -11.91 8.94
N VAL A 161 14.51 -12.08 9.58
CA VAL A 161 13.24 -11.56 9.05
C VAL A 161 12.54 -10.72 10.10
N VAL A 162 12.27 -9.46 9.77
CA VAL A 162 11.48 -8.54 10.59
C VAL A 162 10.07 -8.44 9.98
N LEU A 163 9.11 -9.02 10.68
CA LEU A 163 7.70 -8.91 10.36
C LEU A 163 7.12 -7.69 11.07
N VAL A 164 6.31 -6.89 10.41
CA VAL A 164 5.62 -5.74 11.01
C VAL A 164 4.11 -5.86 10.84
N ASP A 165 3.37 -5.73 11.94
CA ASP A 165 1.94 -5.40 11.89
C ASP A 165 1.79 -3.91 11.63
N TYR A 166 1.15 -3.53 10.53
CA TYR A 166 0.81 -2.13 10.29
C TYR A 166 -0.15 -1.61 11.35
N ARG A 167 -0.25 -0.29 11.47
CA ARG A 167 -1.28 0.33 12.30
C ARG A 167 -2.67 -0.25 12.01
N GLY A 168 -3.42 -0.53 13.08
CA GLY A 168 -4.74 -1.18 13.00
C GLY A 168 -4.72 -2.69 12.76
N TYR A 169 -3.56 -3.31 12.49
CA TYR A 169 -3.41 -4.75 12.29
C TYR A 169 -2.81 -5.42 13.52
N GLY A 170 -3.20 -6.68 13.76
CA GLY A 170 -2.65 -7.53 14.82
C GLY A 170 -2.61 -6.84 16.17
N LYS A 171 -1.39 -6.67 16.72
CA LYS A 171 -1.16 -6.02 18.02
C LYS A 171 -0.73 -4.55 17.91
N SER A 172 -0.69 -3.99 16.71
CA SER A 172 -0.42 -2.58 16.48
C SER A 172 -1.63 -1.72 16.77
N GLU A 173 -1.40 -0.49 17.21
CA GLU A 173 -2.44 0.51 17.47
C GLU A 173 -2.80 1.31 16.21
N GLY A 174 -3.78 2.21 16.31
CA GLY A 174 -4.16 3.15 15.27
C GLY A 174 -5.11 2.58 14.22
N GLU A 175 -5.27 3.33 13.14
CA GLU A 175 -6.13 2.99 12.00
C GLU A 175 -5.32 3.02 10.71
N PRO A 176 -5.54 2.06 9.77
CA PRO A 176 -4.77 1.99 8.54
C PRO A 176 -5.13 3.13 7.57
N SER A 177 -4.10 3.66 6.94
CA SER A 177 -4.20 4.63 5.82
C SER A 177 -2.92 4.58 5.01
N GLU A 178 -2.93 5.07 3.76
CA GLU A 178 -1.74 5.04 2.91
C GLU A 178 -0.54 5.74 3.57
N ASP A 179 -0.72 6.98 4.00
CA ASP A 179 0.35 7.75 4.68
C ASP A 179 0.79 7.08 5.99
N GLY A 180 -0.18 6.51 6.72
CA GLY A 180 0.09 5.77 7.94
C GLY A 180 0.98 4.55 7.70
N LEU A 181 0.67 3.72 6.70
CA LEU A 181 1.49 2.55 6.35
C LEU A 181 2.91 2.95 5.92
N TYR A 182 3.08 4.11 5.28
CA TYR A 182 4.40 4.63 4.94
C TYR A 182 5.20 5.06 6.18
N LEU A 183 4.55 5.67 7.16
CA LEU A 183 5.16 5.98 8.46
C LEU A 183 5.54 4.71 9.23
N ASP A 184 4.71 3.68 9.19
CA ASP A 184 4.97 2.38 9.83
C ASP A 184 6.19 1.70 9.21
N ALA A 185 6.27 1.68 7.88
CA ALA A 185 7.41 1.13 7.16
C ALA A 185 8.70 1.90 7.45
N GLN A 186 8.64 3.23 7.49
CA GLN A 186 9.78 4.08 7.82
C GLN A 186 10.26 3.82 9.25
N ALA A 187 9.35 3.76 10.23
CA ALA A 187 9.70 3.46 11.62
C ALA A 187 10.34 2.08 11.77
N THR A 188 9.87 1.08 10.99
CA THR A 188 10.45 -0.26 10.97
C THR A 188 11.89 -0.24 10.42
N LEU A 189 12.15 0.48 9.33
CA LEU A 189 13.49 0.65 8.79
C LEU A 189 14.39 1.40 9.78
N ASP A 190 13.89 2.47 10.38
CA ASP A 190 14.65 3.26 11.36
C ASP A 190 15.04 2.41 12.57
N TYR A 191 14.11 1.60 13.10
CA TYR A 191 14.40 0.65 14.16
C TYR A 191 15.54 -0.30 13.78
N VAL A 192 15.48 -0.94 12.61
CA VAL A 192 16.55 -1.86 12.16
C VAL A 192 17.89 -1.14 12.03
N MET A 193 17.90 0.10 11.57
CA MET A 193 19.12 0.90 11.48
C MET A 193 19.71 1.31 12.83
N THR A 194 18.94 1.32 13.91
CA THR A 194 19.49 1.56 15.27
C THR A 194 20.12 0.31 15.89
N ARG A 195 19.83 -0.89 15.37
CA ARG A 195 20.28 -2.16 15.94
C ARG A 195 21.78 -2.38 15.66
N PRO A 196 22.63 -2.53 16.70
CA PRO A 196 24.05 -2.78 16.53
C PRO A 196 24.38 -4.21 16.09
N ASP A 197 23.46 -5.14 16.29
CA ASP A 197 23.57 -6.57 16.03
C ASP A 197 23.05 -6.99 14.65
N LEU A 198 22.60 -6.03 13.83
CA LEU A 198 22.17 -6.24 12.45
C LEU A 198 23.09 -5.51 11.46
N ASP A 199 23.37 -6.15 10.34
CA ASP A 199 24.14 -5.53 9.26
C ASP A 199 23.29 -4.54 8.47
N LYS A 200 23.56 -3.27 8.66
CA LYS A 200 22.81 -2.15 8.05
C LYS A 200 23.03 -2.02 6.55
N THR A 201 24.11 -2.61 6.03
CA THR A 201 24.42 -2.58 4.59
C THR A 201 23.65 -3.63 3.80
N LYS A 202 23.08 -4.63 4.50
CA LYS A 202 22.39 -5.79 3.92
C LYS A 202 20.90 -5.82 4.26
N VAL A 203 20.25 -4.64 4.36
CA VAL A 203 18.81 -4.54 4.62
C VAL A 203 18.05 -4.64 3.31
N MET A 204 17.19 -5.65 3.20
CA MET A 204 16.35 -5.92 2.06
C MET A 204 14.88 -5.70 2.42
N LEU A 205 14.07 -5.25 1.45
CA LEU A 205 12.62 -5.15 1.64
C LEU A 205 11.93 -6.27 0.85
N PHE A 206 11.00 -6.93 1.50
CA PHE A 206 10.08 -7.85 0.85
C PHE A 206 8.66 -7.34 1.03
N GLY A 207 7.88 -7.28 -0.05
CA GLY A 207 6.50 -6.87 0.03
C GLY A 207 5.59 -7.66 -0.90
N ARG A 208 4.46 -8.15 -0.37
CA ARG A 208 3.45 -8.87 -1.15
C ARG A 208 2.15 -8.08 -1.22
N SER A 209 1.54 -8.01 -2.42
CA SER A 209 0.28 -7.30 -2.63
C SER A 209 0.38 -5.84 -2.17
N LEU A 210 -0.45 -5.38 -1.24
CA LEU A 210 -0.37 -4.06 -0.60
C LEU A 210 1.04 -3.78 -0.05
N GLY A 211 1.64 -4.77 0.58
CA GLY A 211 3.01 -4.65 1.12
C GLY A 211 4.07 -4.39 0.05
N GLY A 212 3.84 -4.82 -1.20
CA GLY A 212 4.71 -4.51 -2.33
C GLY A 212 4.71 -3.01 -2.63
N ALA A 213 3.55 -2.35 -2.59
CA ALA A 213 3.46 -0.90 -2.75
C ALA A 213 4.16 -0.15 -1.61
N VAL A 214 4.00 -0.63 -0.36
CA VAL A 214 4.70 -0.09 0.82
C VAL A 214 6.21 -0.25 0.68
N ALA A 215 6.70 -1.44 0.29
CA ALA A 215 8.12 -1.70 0.10
C ALA A 215 8.74 -0.80 -0.98
N VAL A 216 8.09 -0.66 -2.13
CA VAL A 216 8.55 0.20 -3.23
C VAL A 216 8.59 1.67 -2.79
N ARG A 217 7.58 2.15 -2.05
CA ARG A 217 7.56 3.52 -1.52
C ARG A 217 8.70 3.75 -0.52
N LEU A 218 8.92 2.82 0.40
CA LEU A 218 10.01 2.91 1.36
C LEU A 218 11.38 2.92 0.67
N ALA A 219 11.58 2.03 -0.31
CA ALA A 219 12.82 1.94 -1.09
C ALA A 219 13.11 3.23 -1.86
N SER A 220 12.10 3.79 -2.53
CA SER A 220 12.25 5.05 -3.28
C SER A 220 12.63 6.24 -2.40
N ALA A 221 12.15 6.25 -1.14
CA ALA A 221 12.46 7.29 -0.16
C ALA A 221 13.81 7.07 0.56
N ASN A 222 14.37 5.84 0.53
CA ASN A 222 15.58 5.47 1.25
C ASN A 222 16.61 4.73 0.34
N PRO A 223 17.02 5.30 -0.81
CA PRO A 223 17.83 4.58 -1.81
C PRO A 223 19.19 4.13 -1.31
N HIS A 224 19.74 4.76 -0.27
CA HIS A 224 21.06 4.44 0.30
C HIS A 224 21.00 3.54 1.54
N ARG A 225 19.81 3.22 2.02
CA ARG A 225 19.59 2.40 3.23
C ARG A 225 19.01 1.02 2.91
N VAL A 226 18.62 0.81 1.66
CA VAL A 226 17.99 -0.41 1.17
C VAL A 226 18.90 -1.07 0.15
N ALA A 227 19.39 -2.26 0.48
CA ALA A 227 20.30 -3.03 -0.37
C ALA A 227 19.59 -3.65 -1.58
N ALA A 228 18.34 -4.09 -1.41
CA ALA A 228 17.53 -4.68 -2.49
C ALA A 228 16.06 -4.68 -2.15
N ILE A 229 15.22 -4.85 -3.18
CA ILE A 229 13.77 -5.05 -3.03
C ILE A 229 13.31 -6.35 -3.68
N VAL A 230 12.37 -7.02 -3.03
CA VAL A 230 11.62 -8.16 -3.58
C VAL A 230 10.15 -7.81 -3.48
N VAL A 231 9.44 -7.79 -4.60
CA VAL A 231 8.01 -7.52 -4.64
C VAL A 231 7.26 -8.68 -5.28
N GLU A 232 6.18 -9.12 -4.64
CA GLU A 232 5.40 -10.29 -5.04
C GLU A 232 3.95 -9.90 -5.24
N ASN A 233 3.37 -10.26 -6.42
CA ASN A 233 1.96 -10.11 -6.74
C ASN A 233 1.39 -8.74 -6.31
N THR A 234 2.07 -7.65 -6.67
CA THR A 234 1.66 -6.29 -6.34
C THR A 234 1.13 -5.54 -7.56
N PHE A 235 0.59 -4.37 -7.36
CA PHE A 235 -0.16 -3.59 -8.33
C PHE A 235 0.53 -2.27 -8.70
N LEU A 236 0.12 -1.70 -9.83
CA LEU A 236 0.59 -0.39 -10.29
C LEU A 236 0.13 0.76 -9.39
N SER A 237 -1.16 0.71 -8.98
CA SER A 237 -1.78 1.65 -8.05
C SER A 237 -3.20 1.20 -7.70
N ILE A 238 -3.79 1.77 -6.65
CA ILE A 238 -5.21 1.55 -6.32
C ILE A 238 -6.14 2.04 -7.43
N PRO A 239 -5.94 3.20 -8.09
CA PRO A 239 -6.73 3.56 -9.27
C PRO A 239 -6.71 2.53 -10.39
N HIS A 240 -5.56 1.91 -10.68
CA HIS A 240 -5.47 0.83 -11.68
C HIS A 240 -6.22 -0.43 -11.23
N MET A 241 -6.13 -0.78 -9.95
CA MET A 241 -6.90 -1.89 -9.38
C MET A 241 -8.40 -1.63 -9.45
N ALA A 242 -8.85 -0.43 -9.08
CA ALA A 242 -10.25 -0.04 -9.18
C ALA A 242 -10.77 -0.14 -10.63
N ALA A 243 -9.98 0.32 -11.61
CA ALA A 243 -10.33 0.21 -13.02
C ALA A 243 -10.39 -1.23 -13.54
N THR A 244 -9.67 -2.15 -12.90
CA THR A 244 -9.70 -3.58 -13.22
C THR A 244 -10.89 -4.27 -12.57
N LEU A 245 -11.08 -4.07 -11.27
CA LEU A 245 -12.13 -4.71 -10.48
C LEU A 245 -13.54 -4.22 -10.87
N PHE A 246 -13.66 -2.93 -11.17
CA PHE A 246 -14.91 -2.27 -11.57
C PHE A 246 -14.90 -1.90 -13.05
N SER A 247 -14.51 -2.84 -13.92
CA SER A 247 -14.36 -2.62 -15.37
C SER A 247 -15.64 -2.15 -16.07
N PHE A 248 -16.82 -2.38 -15.47
CA PHE A 248 -18.13 -1.90 -15.93
C PHE A 248 -18.41 -0.41 -15.59
N LEU A 249 -17.56 0.21 -14.75
CA LEU A 249 -17.63 1.63 -14.41
C LEU A 249 -16.46 2.38 -15.06
N PRO A 250 -16.63 3.67 -15.40
CA PRO A 250 -15.58 4.48 -16.02
C PRO A 250 -14.53 4.95 -15.01
N MET A 251 -14.00 4.03 -14.17
CA MET A 251 -13.04 4.32 -13.10
C MET A 251 -11.77 5.00 -13.62
N ARG A 252 -11.38 4.74 -14.88
CA ARG A 252 -10.21 5.37 -15.52
C ARG A 252 -10.36 6.87 -15.74
N LEU A 253 -11.60 7.38 -15.75
CA LEU A 253 -11.89 8.81 -15.92
C LEU A 253 -11.91 9.57 -14.59
N LEU A 254 -11.90 8.86 -13.45
CA LEU A 254 -11.89 9.49 -12.14
C LEU A 254 -10.51 10.14 -11.88
N PRO A 255 -10.48 11.44 -11.52
CA PRO A 255 -9.25 12.11 -11.10
C PRO A 255 -8.64 11.44 -9.87
N LEU A 256 -7.31 11.51 -9.73
CA LEU A 256 -6.60 10.95 -8.58
C LEU A 256 -7.10 11.51 -7.25
N LEU A 257 -7.60 12.74 -7.23
CA LEU A 257 -8.16 13.37 -6.02
C LEU A 257 -9.41 12.64 -5.47
N CYS A 258 -10.08 11.82 -6.29
CA CYS A 258 -11.20 10.99 -5.86
C CYS A 258 -10.75 9.74 -5.09
N TYR A 259 -9.47 9.41 -5.13
CA TYR A 259 -8.89 8.28 -4.42
C TYR A 259 -8.18 8.76 -3.15
N ARG A 260 -8.68 8.33 -2.00
CA ARG A 260 -8.06 8.60 -0.70
C ARG A 260 -6.74 7.84 -0.55
N ASN A 261 -6.73 6.59 -0.99
CA ASN A 261 -5.56 5.74 -1.06
C ASN A 261 -5.19 5.54 -2.53
N GLN A 262 -3.99 5.90 -2.90
CA GLN A 262 -3.54 5.84 -4.29
C GLN A 262 -2.48 4.77 -4.52
N PHE A 263 -1.53 4.61 -3.59
CA PHE A 263 -0.41 3.67 -3.67
C PHE A 263 0.21 3.62 -5.07
N LEU A 264 0.77 4.76 -5.53
CA LEU A 264 1.28 4.93 -6.90
C LEU A 264 2.60 4.19 -7.12
N SER A 265 2.59 2.86 -7.02
CA SER A 265 3.78 2.00 -7.13
C SER A 265 4.52 2.22 -8.45
N TYR A 266 3.78 2.44 -9.56
CA TYR A 266 4.39 2.69 -10.87
C TYR A 266 5.26 3.95 -10.91
N ARG A 267 4.95 4.98 -10.11
CA ARG A 267 5.79 6.19 -9.98
C ARG A 267 6.98 5.93 -9.08
N GLN A 268 6.78 5.19 -8.01
CA GLN A 268 7.81 4.94 -7.00
C GLN A 268 8.87 3.96 -7.50
N VAL A 269 8.47 2.90 -8.20
CA VAL A 269 9.40 1.91 -8.75
C VAL A 269 10.37 2.52 -9.75
N ALA A 270 9.95 3.55 -10.49
CA ALA A 270 10.81 4.30 -11.42
C ALA A 270 11.94 5.10 -10.73
N LEU A 271 11.90 5.22 -9.40
CA LEU A 271 12.93 5.84 -8.58
C LEU A 271 13.85 4.80 -7.90
N CYS A 272 13.48 3.52 -7.93
CA CYS A 272 14.21 2.42 -7.27
C CYS A 272 15.34 1.93 -8.16
N ARG A 273 16.59 2.26 -7.82
CA ARG A 273 17.79 1.87 -8.57
C ARG A 273 18.54 0.67 -7.98
N MET A 274 18.20 0.27 -6.75
CA MET A 274 18.78 -0.91 -6.09
C MET A 274 18.37 -2.20 -6.80
N PRO A 275 19.14 -3.28 -6.63
CA PRO A 275 18.79 -4.62 -7.11
C PRO A 275 17.34 -4.98 -6.77
N SER A 276 16.60 -5.51 -7.75
CA SER A 276 15.17 -5.71 -7.62
C SER A 276 14.72 -7.05 -8.19
N LEU A 277 13.95 -7.81 -7.41
CA LEU A 277 13.31 -9.05 -7.83
C LEU A 277 11.80 -8.86 -7.85
N PHE A 278 11.20 -9.10 -9.01
CA PHE A 278 9.75 -9.07 -9.22
C PHE A 278 9.26 -10.52 -9.31
N VAL A 279 8.35 -10.90 -8.44
CA VAL A 279 7.78 -12.26 -8.36
C VAL A 279 6.33 -12.22 -8.77
N SER A 280 5.97 -12.98 -9.81
CA SER A 280 4.63 -12.97 -10.39
C SER A 280 4.05 -14.37 -10.51
N GLY A 281 2.93 -14.59 -9.83
CA GLY A 281 2.05 -15.74 -10.06
C GLY A 281 1.13 -15.47 -11.26
N LEU A 282 1.16 -16.33 -12.28
CA LEU A 282 0.33 -16.12 -13.47
C LEU A 282 -1.13 -16.49 -13.26
N SER A 283 -1.42 -17.28 -12.24
CA SER A 283 -2.79 -17.64 -11.84
C SER A 283 -3.39 -16.69 -10.79
N ASP A 284 -2.77 -15.51 -10.58
CA ASP A 284 -3.30 -14.46 -9.71
C ASP A 284 -4.58 -13.87 -10.34
N GLN A 285 -5.73 -14.17 -9.69
CA GLN A 285 -7.05 -13.69 -10.12
C GLN A 285 -7.43 -12.33 -9.51
N LEU A 286 -6.69 -11.88 -8.49
CA LEU A 286 -6.96 -10.60 -7.83
C LEU A 286 -6.18 -9.47 -8.49
N ILE A 287 -4.86 -9.64 -8.65
CA ILE A 287 -3.99 -8.64 -9.29
C ILE A 287 -3.49 -9.22 -10.62
N PRO A 288 -3.91 -8.66 -11.76
CA PRO A 288 -3.46 -9.15 -13.06
C PRO A 288 -1.94 -9.20 -13.17
N PRO A 289 -1.34 -10.33 -13.58
CA PRO A 289 0.11 -10.50 -13.71
C PRO A 289 0.79 -9.46 -14.61
N VAL A 290 0.03 -8.87 -15.55
CA VAL A 290 0.52 -7.78 -16.41
C VAL A 290 0.99 -6.57 -15.58
N MET A 291 0.42 -6.31 -14.41
CA MET A 291 0.85 -5.20 -13.54
C MET A 291 2.26 -5.45 -12.98
N MET A 292 2.58 -6.68 -12.60
CA MET A 292 3.95 -7.04 -12.19
C MET A 292 4.96 -6.87 -13.32
N LYS A 293 4.60 -7.31 -14.53
CA LYS A 293 5.42 -7.12 -15.73
C LYS A 293 5.69 -5.64 -15.99
N GLN A 294 4.66 -4.80 -15.89
CA GLN A 294 4.80 -3.35 -16.09
C GLN A 294 5.68 -2.71 -14.99
N LEU A 295 5.57 -3.12 -13.73
CA LEU A 295 6.46 -2.64 -12.66
C LEU A 295 7.92 -3.04 -12.94
N TYR A 296 8.17 -4.26 -13.40
CA TYR A 296 9.48 -4.70 -13.83
C TYR A 296 10.03 -3.84 -14.98
N GLU A 297 9.22 -3.56 -15.99
CA GLU A 297 9.62 -2.73 -17.13
C GLU A 297 9.95 -1.29 -16.73
N LEU A 298 9.16 -0.69 -15.83
CA LEU A 298 9.34 0.66 -15.32
C LEU A 298 10.55 0.82 -14.37
N SER A 299 11.03 -0.26 -13.77
CA SER A 299 12.17 -0.22 -12.85
C SER A 299 13.47 0.13 -13.58
N PRO A 300 14.22 1.17 -13.14
CA PRO A 300 15.51 1.55 -13.71
C PRO A 300 16.67 0.73 -13.13
N ALA A 301 16.42 -0.23 -12.23
CA ALA A 301 17.46 -1.02 -11.60
C ALA A 301 18.30 -1.76 -12.65
N ARG A 302 19.64 -1.62 -12.56
CA ARG A 302 20.58 -2.32 -13.46
C ARG A 302 20.50 -3.82 -13.26
N THR A 303 20.40 -4.25 -12.02
CA THR A 303 20.20 -5.67 -11.63
C THR A 303 18.73 -5.85 -11.28
N LYS A 304 17.94 -6.32 -12.24
CA LYS A 304 16.53 -6.66 -12.00
C LYS A 304 16.17 -7.99 -12.64
N ARG A 305 15.28 -8.72 -11.98
CA ARG A 305 14.78 -10.03 -12.44
C ARG A 305 13.28 -10.10 -12.32
N LEU A 306 12.65 -10.83 -13.21
CA LEU A 306 11.24 -11.22 -13.15
C LEU A 306 11.17 -12.74 -13.02
N ALA A 307 10.76 -13.23 -11.86
CA ALA A 307 10.48 -14.63 -11.59
C ALA A 307 9.00 -14.91 -11.80
N ILE A 308 8.69 -15.83 -12.70
CA ILE A 308 7.32 -16.14 -13.11
C ILE A 308 6.97 -17.55 -12.66
N PHE A 309 5.80 -17.67 -12.01
CA PHE A 309 5.26 -18.94 -11.50
C PHE A 309 3.88 -19.20 -12.14
N PRO A 310 3.78 -20.09 -13.14
CA PRO A 310 2.52 -20.31 -13.89
C PRO A 310 1.35 -20.69 -13.01
N GLU A 311 1.57 -21.53 -12.00
CA GLU A 311 0.54 -22.04 -11.08
C GLU A 311 0.33 -21.11 -9.87
N GLY A 312 1.18 -20.11 -9.69
CA GLY A 312 1.15 -19.20 -8.54
C GLY A 312 -0.12 -18.36 -8.53
N THR A 313 -0.88 -18.45 -7.44
CA THR A 313 -2.04 -17.61 -7.16
C THR A 313 -1.66 -16.38 -6.34
N HIS A 314 -2.60 -15.49 -6.05
CA HIS A 314 -2.33 -14.29 -5.26
C HIS A 314 -1.68 -14.58 -3.91
N ASN A 315 -2.10 -15.64 -3.23
CA ASN A 315 -1.66 -15.96 -1.87
C ASN A 315 -0.65 -17.11 -1.78
N ASP A 316 -0.53 -17.95 -2.81
CA ASP A 316 0.15 -19.24 -2.73
C ASP A 316 1.38 -19.34 -3.66
N THR A 317 1.76 -18.27 -4.35
CA THR A 317 2.95 -18.24 -5.21
C THR A 317 4.21 -18.71 -4.48
N TRP A 318 4.34 -18.41 -3.18
CA TRP A 318 5.46 -18.86 -2.34
C TRP A 318 5.52 -20.39 -2.13
N GLN A 319 4.48 -21.14 -2.46
CA GLN A 319 4.44 -22.60 -2.39
C GLN A 319 4.84 -23.26 -3.72
N CYS A 320 4.97 -22.49 -4.80
CA CYS A 320 5.36 -23.00 -6.10
C CYS A 320 6.78 -23.57 -6.08
N GLN A 321 6.99 -24.63 -6.86
CA GLN A 321 8.31 -25.21 -7.05
C GLN A 321 9.27 -24.15 -7.60
N GLY A 322 10.47 -24.08 -7.01
CA GLY A 322 11.50 -23.13 -7.44
C GLY A 322 11.38 -21.72 -6.85
N TYR A 323 10.31 -21.40 -6.09
CA TYR A 323 10.14 -20.07 -5.50
C TYR A 323 11.33 -19.68 -4.62
N PHE A 324 11.66 -20.48 -3.61
CA PHE A 324 12.79 -20.20 -2.73
C PHE A 324 14.12 -20.27 -3.44
N ALA A 325 14.27 -21.12 -4.46
CA ALA A 325 15.48 -21.17 -5.27
C ALA A 325 15.71 -19.85 -6.03
N ALA A 326 14.66 -19.25 -6.57
CA ALA A 326 14.75 -17.94 -7.25
C ALA A 326 15.13 -16.80 -6.28
N LEU A 327 14.56 -16.79 -5.08
CA LEU A 327 14.92 -15.82 -4.03
C LEU A 327 16.35 -16.04 -3.54
N GLU A 328 16.73 -17.28 -3.26
CA GLU A 328 18.07 -17.65 -2.81
C GLU A 328 19.15 -17.22 -3.82
N GLN A 329 18.91 -17.50 -5.10
CA GLN A 329 19.85 -17.09 -6.15
C GLN A 329 19.98 -15.56 -6.22
N PHE A 330 18.89 -14.82 -6.08
CA PHE A 330 18.93 -13.37 -6.04
C PHE A 330 19.72 -12.83 -4.84
N VAL A 331 19.49 -13.39 -3.65
CA VAL A 331 20.21 -13.00 -2.43
C VAL A 331 21.69 -13.36 -2.53
N LYS A 332 22.03 -14.55 -3.05
CA LYS A 332 23.43 -14.96 -3.27
C LYS A 332 24.18 -14.01 -4.20
N ASP A 333 23.55 -13.59 -5.29
CA ASP A 333 24.18 -12.68 -6.24
C ASP A 333 24.36 -11.28 -5.64
N LEU A 334 23.38 -10.82 -4.86
CA LEU A 334 23.47 -9.58 -4.10
C LEU A 334 24.66 -9.62 -3.12
N MET A 335 24.79 -10.68 -2.33
CA MET A 335 25.86 -10.82 -1.35
C MET A 335 27.26 -10.88 -2.01
N LYS A 336 27.37 -11.53 -3.17
CA LYS A 336 28.62 -11.53 -3.96
C LYS A 336 29.01 -10.14 -4.43
N SER A 337 28.06 -9.34 -4.89
CA SER A 337 28.29 -7.95 -5.33
C SER A 337 28.77 -7.08 -4.16
N HIS A 338 28.16 -7.19 -3.00
CA HIS A 338 28.56 -6.47 -1.80
C HIS A 338 30.01 -6.84 -1.36
N ALA A 339 30.31 -8.13 -1.31
CA ALA A 339 31.67 -8.58 -0.94
C ALA A 339 32.74 -8.08 -1.91
N HIS A 340 32.41 -7.97 -3.20
CA HIS A 340 33.34 -7.43 -4.20
C HIS A 340 33.55 -5.91 -4.02
N GLU A 341 32.49 -5.15 -3.75
CA GLU A 341 32.57 -3.71 -3.47
C GLU A 341 33.39 -3.41 -2.20
N GLU A 342 33.18 -4.18 -1.11
CA GLU A 342 33.95 -4.07 0.12
C GLU A 342 35.47 -4.37 -0.13
N SER A 343 35.78 -5.36 -0.94
CA SER A 343 37.16 -5.70 -1.28
C SER A 343 37.86 -4.59 -2.07
N ILE A 344 37.17 -3.93 -3.00
CA ILE A 344 37.72 -2.81 -3.77
C ILE A 344 37.93 -1.58 -2.86
N GLN A 345 37.00 -1.27 -1.96
CA GLN A 345 37.13 -0.14 -1.03
C GLN A 345 38.29 -0.37 -0.03
N SER A 346 38.47 -1.57 0.46
CA SER A 346 39.60 -1.92 1.37
C SER A 346 40.93 -1.78 0.66
N THR A 347 41.03 -2.19 -0.59
CA THR A 347 42.26 -2.08 -1.41
C THR A 347 42.59 -0.64 -1.74
N ALA A 348 41.57 0.18 -2.05
CA ALA A 348 41.74 1.61 -2.33
C ALA A 348 42.21 2.39 -1.09
N SER A 349 41.75 2.01 0.11
CA SER A 349 42.17 2.64 1.38
C SER A 349 43.61 2.35 1.77
N VAL A 350 44.19 1.23 1.33
CA VAL A 350 45.58 0.84 1.59
C VAL A 350 46.56 1.55 0.64
N THR A 351 46.10 2.07 -0.50
CA THR A 351 46.97 2.71 -1.50
C THR A 351 47.23 4.21 -1.25
N ILE A 352 46.65 4.80 -0.20
CA ILE A 352 46.72 6.24 0.14
C ILE A 352 47.64 6.47 1.39
N ILE A 353 48.63 5.62 1.64
CA ILE A 353 49.67 5.85 2.68
C ILE A 353 51.01 6.07 1.98
#